data_9cdf91a1374e2ab86ea46ed79a034977
#
_entry.id   9cdf91a1374e2ab86ea46ed79a034977
#
_cell.length_a   1.000
_cell.length_b   1.000
_cell.length_c   1.000
_cell.angle_alpha   90.00
_cell.angle_beta   90.00
_cell.angle_gamma   90.00
#
_symmetry.space_group_name_H-M   'P 1'
#
loop_
_entity.id
_entity.type
_entity.pdbx_description
1 polymer ?
#
loop_
_entity_poly.entity_id
_entity_poly.type
_entity_poly.pdbx_seq_one_letter_code
_entity_poly.pdbx_strand_id
1 'polypeptide(L)'
;MIKEKTKKKLPTMEEVRYKISIESWGRAGWTFLKSIALLYPENPTEDEKKQYYDFFKTIAYILPCVKCRKHYDENFKTNPINLESRRTLAIWINDMENEVKKTSNKPLVPFTSFIAEYLPPSMYRTVNLTPEEMNLAGIQHQKIQKNPTKITENKESQHNIPIYFWILFSIACFLVLALSIKIVCFSKVK
;
A
#
# COMPACT_ATOMS: atom_id res chain seq x y z
N MET A 1 -6.44 -39.09 34.61
CA MET A 1 -6.95 -37.72 34.66
C MET A 1 -6.74 -37.07 33.30
N ILE A 2 -7.76 -36.96 32.49
CA ILE A 2 -7.74 -36.33 31.18
C ILE A 2 -7.95 -34.84 31.43
N LYS A 3 -6.92 -34.00 31.14
CA LYS A 3 -7.06 -32.54 31.22
C LYS A 3 -8.02 -32.08 30.15
N GLU A 4 -9.18 -31.61 30.57
CA GLU A 4 -10.18 -30.98 29.73
C GLU A 4 -9.55 -29.78 29.00
N LYS A 5 -9.38 -29.88 27.67
CA LYS A 5 -8.92 -28.78 26.84
C LYS A 5 -10.02 -27.72 26.85
N THR A 6 -9.85 -26.64 27.60
CA THR A 6 -10.73 -25.47 27.59
C THR A 6 -10.91 -25.02 26.14
N LYS A 7 -12.12 -25.18 25.61
CA LYS A 7 -12.50 -24.64 24.29
C LYS A 7 -12.33 -23.13 24.33
N LYS A 8 -11.35 -22.63 23.58
CA LYS A 8 -11.11 -21.17 23.45
C LYS A 8 -12.36 -20.55 22.85
N LYS A 9 -13.06 -19.74 23.63
CA LYS A 9 -14.29 -19.05 23.18
C LYS A 9 -13.93 -18.17 21.97
N LEU A 10 -14.70 -18.25 20.89
CA LEU A 10 -14.53 -17.38 19.72
C LEU A 10 -14.76 -15.91 20.16
N PRO A 11 -13.97 -14.97 19.66
CA PRO A 11 -14.14 -13.55 19.98
C PRO A 11 -15.49 -13.06 19.47
N THR A 12 -16.13 -12.19 20.27
CA THR A 12 -17.35 -11.50 19.85
C THR A 12 -17.05 -10.48 18.75
N MET A 13 -18.06 -10.09 17.96
CA MET A 13 -17.91 -9.02 16.97
C MET A 13 -17.49 -7.68 17.59
N GLU A 14 -17.82 -7.45 18.85
CA GLU A 14 -17.42 -6.27 19.61
C GLU A 14 -15.93 -6.30 19.96
N GLU A 15 -15.41 -7.45 20.40
CA GLU A 15 -13.96 -7.67 20.61
C GLU A 15 -13.16 -7.55 19.31
N VAL A 16 -13.71 -8.02 18.17
CA VAL A 16 -13.09 -7.85 16.84
C VAL A 16 -13.04 -6.37 16.46
N ARG A 17 -14.13 -5.61 16.66
CA ARG A 17 -14.19 -4.17 16.38
C ARG A 17 -13.20 -3.38 17.24
N TYR A 18 -13.02 -3.77 18.50
CA TYR A 18 -12.04 -3.13 19.39
C TYR A 18 -10.59 -3.36 18.93
N LYS A 19 -10.29 -4.55 18.40
CA LYS A 19 -8.95 -4.88 17.87
C LYS A 19 -8.66 -4.25 16.51
N ILE A 20 -9.68 -3.94 15.70
CA ILE A 20 -9.54 -3.23 14.42
C ILE A 20 -9.68 -1.72 14.68
N SER A 21 -8.75 -1.17 15.46
CA SER A 21 -8.73 0.26 15.74
C SER A 21 -8.19 1.06 14.54
N ILE A 22 -8.51 2.35 14.48
CA ILE A 22 -8.04 3.24 13.42
C ILE A 22 -6.52 3.33 13.39
N GLU A 23 -5.84 3.13 14.52
CA GLU A 23 -4.39 3.12 14.65
C GLU A 23 -3.77 1.94 13.86
N SER A 24 -4.48 0.82 13.77
CA SER A 24 -3.99 -0.38 13.09
C SER A 24 -4.09 -0.30 11.57
N TRP A 25 -5.10 0.35 11.01
CA TRP A 25 -5.34 0.38 9.56
C TRP A 25 -5.26 1.78 8.93
N GLY A 26 -5.45 2.84 9.71
CA GLY A 26 -5.66 4.19 9.16
C GLY A 26 -4.48 4.68 8.32
N ARG A 27 -3.24 4.47 8.79
CA ARG A 27 -2.04 4.84 8.05
C ARG A 27 -1.90 4.03 6.76
N ALA A 28 -2.06 2.71 6.85
CA ALA A 28 -2.02 1.82 5.69
C ALA A 28 -3.11 2.16 4.67
N GLY A 29 -4.30 2.51 5.14
CA GLY A 29 -5.41 2.99 4.30
C GLY A 29 -5.04 4.24 3.51
N TRP A 30 -4.47 5.26 4.16
CA TRP A 30 -3.99 6.46 3.45
C TRP A 30 -2.87 6.15 2.47
N THR A 31 -1.91 5.30 2.84
CA THR A 31 -0.84 4.85 1.95
C THR A 31 -1.43 4.20 0.69
N PHE A 32 -2.39 3.31 0.85
CA PHE A 32 -3.07 2.64 -0.27
C PHE A 32 -3.80 3.63 -1.19
N LEU A 33 -4.62 4.53 -0.62
CA LEU A 33 -5.38 5.51 -1.40
C LEU A 33 -4.48 6.50 -2.15
N LYS A 34 -3.40 6.96 -1.52
CA LYS A 34 -2.40 7.82 -2.14
C LYS A 34 -1.67 7.13 -3.28
N SER A 35 -1.31 5.85 -3.10
CA SER A 35 -0.69 5.05 -4.16
C SER A 35 -1.60 4.92 -5.39
N ILE A 36 -2.90 4.68 -5.17
CA ILE A 36 -3.89 4.65 -6.26
C ILE A 36 -3.93 6.00 -7.00
N ALA A 37 -3.95 7.12 -6.28
CA ALA A 37 -4.00 8.45 -6.90
C ALA A 37 -2.73 8.78 -7.69
N LEU A 38 -1.55 8.36 -7.22
CA LEU A 38 -0.27 8.56 -7.91
C LEU A 38 -0.11 7.69 -9.16
N LEU A 39 -0.85 6.59 -9.26
CA LEU A 39 -0.86 5.70 -10.42
C LEU A 39 -2.01 6.01 -11.40
N TYR A 40 -2.85 7.01 -11.09
CA TYR A 40 -3.92 7.46 -11.98
C TYR A 40 -3.36 7.90 -13.34
N PRO A 41 -4.03 7.64 -14.47
CA PRO A 41 -3.60 8.12 -15.77
C PRO A 41 -3.44 9.64 -15.83
N GLU A 42 -2.46 10.13 -16.61
CA GLU A 42 -2.30 11.58 -16.84
C GLU A 42 -3.40 12.13 -17.72
N ASN A 43 -3.84 11.35 -18.72
CA ASN A 43 -4.94 11.66 -19.63
C ASN A 43 -5.98 10.55 -19.51
N PRO A 44 -6.85 10.58 -18.50
CA PRO A 44 -7.82 9.52 -18.24
C PRO A 44 -8.95 9.54 -19.28
N THR A 45 -9.41 8.36 -19.67
CA THR A 45 -10.65 8.18 -20.41
C THR A 45 -11.87 8.39 -19.51
N GLU A 46 -13.05 8.62 -20.08
CA GLU A 46 -14.29 8.78 -19.30
C GLU A 46 -14.63 7.51 -18.51
N ASP A 47 -14.32 6.32 -19.04
CA ASP A 47 -14.51 5.07 -18.32
C ASP A 47 -13.57 4.95 -17.10
N GLU A 48 -12.31 5.36 -17.24
CA GLU A 48 -11.36 5.41 -16.11
C GLU A 48 -11.81 6.43 -15.07
N LYS A 49 -12.23 7.64 -15.49
CA LYS A 49 -12.78 8.64 -14.57
C LYS A 49 -13.96 8.06 -13.78
N LYS A 50 -14.89 7.36 -14.46
CA LYS A 50 -16.03 6.74 -13.82
C LYS A 50 -15.62 5.66 -12.81
N GLN A 51 -14.68 4.77 -13.16
CA GLN A 51 -14.20 3.70 -12.29
C GLN A 51 -13.54 4.26 -11.01
N TYR A 52 -12.69 5.29 -11.16
CA TYR A 52 -12.05 5.93 -10.01
C TYR A 52 -13.04 6.71 -9.16
N TYR A 53 -14.00 7.40 -9.77
CA TYR A 53 -15.08 8.06 -9.03
C TYR A 53 -15.87 7.06 -8.18
N ASP A 54 -16.31 5.96 -8.79
CA ASP A 54 -17.09 4.92 -8.11
C ASP A 54 -16.28 4.27 -6.98
N PHE A 55 -14.99 4.01 -7.20
CA PHE A 55 -14.08 3.50 -6.18
C PHE A 55 -13.99 4.45 -4.98
N PHE A 56 -13.61 5.71 -5.17
CA PHE A 56 -13.44 6.66 -4.07
C PHE A 56 -14.78 6.97 -3.37
N LYS A 57 -15.87 7.04 -4.10
CA LYS A 57 -17.21 7.20 -3.52
C LYS A 57 -17.59 6.02 -2.63
N THR A 58 -17.27 4.80 -3.02
CA THR A 58 -17.60 3.58 -2.28
C THR A 58 -16.89 3.51 -0.93
N ILE A 59 -15.73 4.13 -0.76
CA ILE A 59 -14.98 4.18 0.50
C ILE A 59 -15.83 4.70 1.66
N ALA A 60 -16.71 5.67 1.42
CA ALA A 60 -17.63 6.18 2.42
C ALA A 60 -18.49 5.10 3.10
N TYR A 61 -18.72 3.97 2.43
CA TYR A 61 -19.61 2.91 2.92
C TYR A 61 -18.85 1.74 3.55
N ILE A 62 -17.60 1.51 3.19
CA ILE A 62 -16.86 0.30 3.55
C ILE A 62 -15.77 0.49 4.62
N LEU A 63 -15.39 1.73 4.96
CA LEU A 63 -14.40 1.97 6.02
C LEU A 63 -14.77 1.23 7.31
N PRO A 64 -13.81 0.59 8.01
CA PRO A 64 -14.09 -0.19 9.22
C PRO A 64 -14.69 0.62 10.37
N CYS A 65 -14.51 1.94 10.36
CA CYS A 65 -14.93 2.88 11.40
C CYS A 65 -16.19 3.66 10.97
N VAL A 66 -17.29 3.52 11.69
CA VAL A 66 -18.56 4.20 11.39
C VAL A 66 -18.41 5.73 11.38
N LYS A 67 -17.69 6.30 12.37
CA LYS A 67 -17.42 7.74 12.44
C LYS A 67 -16.57 8.19 11.24
N CYS A 68 -15.61 7.36 10.82
CA CYS A 68 -14.75 7.67 9.67
C CYS A 68 -15.55 7.68 8.36
N ARG A 69 -16.52 6.77 8.19
CA ARG A 69 -17.43 6.75 7.03
C ARG A 69 -18.19 8.06 6.89
N LYS A 70 -18.78 8.53 8.00
CA LYS A 70 -19.53 9.78 8.01
C LYS A 70 -18.65 10.98 7.64
N HIS A 71 -17.47 11.12 8.28
CA HIS A 71 -16.55 12.20 7.97
C HIS A 71 -16.03 12.14 6.53
N TYR A 72 -15.76 10.94 6.02
CA TYR A 72 -15.33 10.78 4.64
C TYR A 72 -16.43 11.20 3.65
N ASP A 73 -17.67 10.80 3.87
CA ASP A 73 -18.82 11.16 3.04
C ASP A 73 -19.08 12.69 3.04
N GLU A 74 -18.97 13.31 4.22
CA GLU A 74 -19.07 14.77 4.36
C GLU A 74 -17.95 15.47 3.59
N ASN A 75 -16.71 15.05 3.77
CA ASN A 75 -15.56 15.62 3.05
C ASN A 75 -15.63 15.38 1.55
N PHE A 76 -16.13 14.22 1.10
CA PHE A 76 -16.32 13.93 -0.32
C PHE A 76 -17.34 14.85 -0.99
N LYS A 77 -18.37 15.26 -0.24
CA LYS A 77 -19.41 16.20 -0.71
C LYS A 77 -18.92 17.65 -0.74
N THR A 78 -18.14 18.06 0.25
CA THR A 78 -17.62 19.43 0.37
C THR A 78 -16.37 19.69 -0.46
N ASN A 79 -15.60 18.64 -0.76
CA ASN A 79 -14.42 18.68 -1.61
C ASN A 79 -14.61 17.69 -2.78
N PRO A 80 -15.26 18.10 -3.88
CA PRO A 80 -15.54 17.22 -5.01
C PRO A 80 -14.26 16.67 -5.62
N ILE A 81 -14.27 15.37 -5.93
CA ILE A 81 -13.12 14.71 -6.55
C ILE A 81 -12.82 15.32 -7.93
N ASN A 82 -11.55 15.60 -8.21
CA ASN A 82 -11.10 16.09 -9.50
C ASN A 82 -10.29 14.99 -10.23
N LEU A 83 -10.84 14.48 -11.31
CA LEU A 83 -10.33 13.36 -12.11
C LEU A 83 -9.76 13.79 -13.48
N GLU A 84 -9.42 15.07 -13.66
CA GLU A 84 -8.91 15.56 -14.93
C GLU A 84 -7.48 15.10 -15.24
N SER A 85 -6.68 14.82 -14.21
CA SER A 85 -5.31 14.34 -14.37
C SER A 85 -4.83 13.62 -13.10
N ARG A 86 -3.69 12.93 -13.21
CA ARG A 86 -2.99 12.36 -12.03
C ARG A 86 -2.71 13.43 -10.98
N ARG A 87 -2.24 14.61 -11.39
CA ARG A 87 -1.96 15.70 -10.47
C ARG A 87 -3.19 16.13 -9.68
N THR A 88 -4.32 16.33 -10.35
CA THR A 88 -5.53 16.81 -9.70
C THR A 88 -6.08 15.79 -8.72
N LEU A 89 -6.02 14.51 -9.03
CA LEU A 89 -6.40 13.44 -8.11
C LEU A 89 -5.43 13.31 -6.93
N ALA A 90 -4.12 13.47 -7.18
CA ALA A 90 -3.11 13.45 -6.11
C ALA A 90 -3.28 14.63 -5.14
N ILE A 91 -3.60 15.81 -5.63
CA ILE A 91 -3.94 16.98 -4.79
C ILE A 91 -5.19 16.67 -3.97
N TRP A 92 -6.25 16.20 -4.63
CA TRP A 92 -7.52 15.89 -3.97
C TRP A 92 -7.36 14.89 -2.81
N ILE A 93 -6.62 13.81 -2.99
CA ILE A 93 -6.43 12.81 -1.92
C ILE A 93 -5.59 13.37 -0.75
N ASN A 94 -4.62 14.25 -1.04
CA ASN A 94 -3.86 14.94 -0.01
C ASN A 94 -4.76 15.88 0.81
N ASP A 95 -5.67 16.60 0.15
CA ASP A 95 -6.63 17.48 0.80
C ASP A 95 -7.63 16.69 1.65
N MET A 96 -8.12 15.55 1.17
CA MET A 96 -8.97 14.64 1.94
C MET A 96 -8.29 14.15 3.23
N GLU A 97 -7.01 13.79 3.19
CA GLU A 97 -6.27 13.46 4.40
C GLU A 97 -6.11 14.67 5.32
N ASN A 98 -5.85 15.84 4.76
CA ASN A 98 -5.68 17.07 5.53
C ASN A 98 -6.97 17.49 6.24
N GLU A 99 -8.14 17.28 5.64
CA GLU A 99 -9.42 17.52 6.33
C GLU A 99 -9.55 16.59 7.57
N VAL A 100 -9.20 15.31 7.45
CA VAL A 100 -9.19 14.40 8.60
C VAL A 100 -8.15 14.82 9.65
N LYS A 101 -7.00 15.35 9.24
CA LYS A 101 -5.96 15.86 10.16
C LYS A 101 -6.43 17.10 10.91
N LYS A 102 -7.14 18.02 10.24
CA LYS A 102 -7.75 19.20 10.90
C LYS A 102 -8.68 18.78 12.04
N THR A 103 -9.59 17.83 11.78
CA THR A 103 -10.52 17.34 12.82
C THR A 103 -9.84 16.62 13.99
N SER A 104 -8.62 16.13 13.77
CA SER A 104 -7.80 15.42 14.76
C SER A 104 -6.70 16.29 15.38
N ASN A 105 -6.68 17.60 15.07
CA ASN A 105 -5.66 18.57 15.48
C ASN A 105 -4.21 18.09 15.20
N LYS A 106 -4.03 17.46 14.03
CA LYS A 106 -2.72 16.97 13.55
C LYS A 106 -2.12 17.93 12.53
N PRO A 107 -0.78 17.99 12.42
CA PRO A 107 -0.11 18.82 11.40
C PRO A 107 -0.58 18.43 9.99
N LEU A 108 -0.83 19.43 9.16
CA LEU A 108 -1.17 19.25 7.75
C LEU A 108 0.06 18.81 6.95
N VAL A 109 -0.18 18.07 5.88
CA VAL A 109 0.86 17.62 4.95
C VAL A 109 0.82 18.49 3.70
N PRO A 110 1.85 19.34 3.45
CA PRO A 110 1.98 20.02 2.18
C PRO A 110 2.05 19.01 1.02
N PHE A 111 1.49 19.37 -0.13
CA PHE A 111 1.50 18.51 -1.31
C PHE A 111 2.90 18.07 -1.72
N THR A 112 3.88 18.98 -1.66
CA THR A 112 5.29 18.67 -1.95
C THR A 112 5.89 17.65 -0.99
N SER A 113 5.49 17.67 0.29
CA SER A 113 5.92 16.67 1.29
C SER A 113 5.28 15.30 1.01
N PHE A 114 4.01 15.27 0.61
CA PHE A 114 3.36 14.04 0.16
C PHE A 114 4.09 13.44 -1.05
N ILE A 115 4.39 14.24 -2.07
CA ILE A 115 5.11 13.74 -3.25
C ILE A 115 6.51 13.23 -2.88
N ALA A 116 7.24 13.96 -2.02
CA ALA A 116 8.58 13.56 -1.57
C ALA A 116 8.60 12.25 -0.76
N GLU A 117 7.52 11.94 -0.05
CA GLU A 117 7.38 10.69 0.71
C GLU A 117 7.21 9.47 -0.20
N TYR A 118 6.49 9.62 -1.32
CA TYR A 118 6.07 8.48 -2.16
C TYR A 118 6.89 8.34 -3.45
N LEU A 119 7.46 9.42 -3.97
CA LEU A 119 8.16 9.41 -5.25
C LEU A 119 9.61 9.85 -5.11
N PRO A 120 10.56 9.20 -5.79
CA PRO A 120 11.93 9.71 -5.91
C PRO A 120 11.95 10.97 -6.80
N PRO A 121 12.96 11.85 -6.66
CA PRO A 121 13.06 13.09 -7.44
C PRO A 121 13.00 12.90 -8.96
N SER A 122 13.49 11.77 -9.46
CA SER A 122 13.43 11.40 -10.89
C SER A 122 11.99 11.28 -11.42
N MET A 123 11.00 11.05 -10.55
CA MET A 123 9.60 10.84 -10.91
C MET A 123 8.71 12.08 -10.69
N TYR A 124 9.23 13.20 -10.18
CA TYR A 124 8.40 14.38 -9.89
C TYR A 124 7.67 14.95 -11.11
N ARG A 125 8.24 14.78 -12.30
CA ARG A 125 7.59 15.19 -13.57
C ARG A 125 6.33 14.37 -13.88
N THR A 126 6.21 13.17 -13.34
CA THR A 126 5.04 12.31 -13.59
C THR A 126 3.75 12.83 -12.95
N VAL A 127 3.86 13.77 -12.02
CA VAL A 127 2.75 14.47 -11.36
C VAL A 127 2.74 15.97 -11.69
N ASN A 128 3.43 16.37 -12.75
CA ASN A 128 3.47 17.74 -13.27
C ASN A 128 3.77 18.80 -12.20
N LEU A 129 4.79 18.57 -11.34
CA LEU A 129 5.25 19.56 -10.40
C LEU A 129 5.88 20.75 -11.13
N THR A 130 5.62 21.96 -10.63
CA THR A 130 6.35 23.14 -11.07
C THR A 130 7.82 23.06 -10.65
N PRO A 131 8.74 23.85 -11.25
CA PRO A 131 10.15 23.87 -10.84
C PRO A 131 10.34 24.20 -9.35
N GLU A 132 9.52 25.10 -8.80
CA GLU A 132 9.53 25.46 -7.38
C GLU A 132 9.07 24.29 -6.50
N GLU A 133 7.97 23.64 -6.87
CA GLU A 133 7.49 22.45 -6.18
C GLU A 133 8.50 21.29 -6.23
N MET A 134 9.18 21.08 -7.36
CA MET A 134 10.24 20.07 -7.49
C MET A 134 11.40 20.37 -6.54
N ASN A 135 11.80 21.63 -6.41
CA ASN A 135 12.84 22.03 -5.46
C ASN A 135 12.41 21.78 -4.01
N LEU A 136 11.22 22.23 -3.64
CA LEU A 136 10.67 22.01 -2.29
C LEU A 136 10.52 20.51 -1.96
N ALA A 137 10.00 19.72 -2.89
CA ALA A 137 9.88 18.27 -2.73
C ALA A 137 11.26 17.61 -2.61
N GLY A 138 12.25 18.04 -3.36
CA GLY A 138 13.63 17.58 -3.28
C GLY A 138 14.25 17.82 -1.90
N ILE A 139 14.06 19.01 -1.33
CA ILE A 139 14.50 19.35 0.03
C ILE A 139 13.81 18.45 1.06
N GLN A 140 12.51 18.22 0.92
CA GLN A 140 11.76 17.33 1.83
C GLN A 140 12.23 15.88 1.70
N HIS A 141 12.46 15.40 0.48
CA HIS A 141 12.99 14.04 0.24
C HIS A 141 14.34 13.85 0.94
N GLN A 142 15.26 14.81 0.84
CA GLN A 142 16.55 14.74 1.55
C GLN A 142 16.39 14.72 3.07
N LYS A 143 15.42 15.47 3.62
CA LYS A 143 15.12 15.44 5.06
C LYS A 143 14.59 14.09 5.51
N ILE A 144 13.71 13.46 4.72
CA ILE A 144 13.18 12.13 4.98
C ILE A 144 14.30 11.09 4.97
N GLN A 145 15.22 11.15 4.00
CA GLN A 145 16.37 10.25 3.90
C GLN A 145 17.36 10.41 5.07
N LYS A 146 17.59 11.63 5.56
CA LYS A 146 18.49 11.90 6.69
C LYS A 146 17.90 11.52 8.05
N ASN A 147 16.59 11.64 8.19
CA ASN A 147 15.84 11.25 9.38
C ASN A 147 14.74 10.26 8.96
N PRO A 148 15.07 9.01 8.70
CA PRO A 148 14.04 8.00 8.51
C PRO A 148 13.27 7.94 9.84
N THR A 149 12.14 8.66 9.92
CA THR A 149 11.14 8.36 10.93
C THR A 149 11.02 6.86 10.85
N LYS A 150 11.17 6.16 11.98
CA LYS A 150 10.98 4.72 12.11
C LYS A 150 9.60 4.37 11.53
N ILE A 151 9.51 4.39 10.21
CA ILE A 151 8.66 3.49 9.49
C ILE A 151 9.28 2.18 9.94
N THR A 152 8.63 1.50 10.88
CA THR A 152 8.85 0.09 10.99
C THR A 152 8.76 -0.38 9.56
N GLU A 153 9.92 -0.56 8.93
CA GLU A 153 10.05 -1.52 7.88
C GLU A 153 9.42 -2.77 8.50
N ASN A 154 8.15 -3.03 8.19
CA ASN A 154 7.87 -4.39 7.83
C ASN A 154 8.90 -4.62 6.73
N LYS A 155 10.08 -5.11 7.12
CA LYS A 155 10.84 -5.97 6.27
C LYS A 155 9.77 -6.90 5.72
N GLU A 156 9.28 -6.60 4.53
CA GLU A 156 8.94 -7.66 3.64
C GLU A 156 10.10 -8.60 3.82
N SER A 157 9.85 -9.68 4.50
CA SER A 157 10.72 -10.81 4.48
C SER A 157 10.84 -11.12 2.99
N GLN A 158 11.78 -10.44 2.32
CA GLN A 158 12.41 -11.05 1.18
C GLN A 158 12.83 -12.38 1.74
N HIS A 159 12.05 -13.37 1.40
CA HIS A 159 12.42 -14.75 1.53
C HIS A 159 13.66 -14.87 0.63
N ASN A 160 14.78 -14.40 1.14
CA ASN A 160 16.09 -14.77 0.65
C ASN A 160 16.13 -16.28 0.89
N ILE A 161 15.59 -17.00 -0.10
CA ILE A 161 15.75 -18.45 -0.16
C ILE A 161 17.25 -18.61 -0.08
N PRO A 162 17.79 -19.14 1.03
CA PRO A 162 19.20 -19.08 1.28
C PRO A 162 19.91 -19.82 0.13
N ILE A 163 21.05 -19.32 -0.28
CA ILE A 163 21.83 -19.85 -1.43
C ILE A 163 21.97 -21.38 -1.37
N TYR A 164 22.08 -21.97 -0.16
CA TYR A 164 22.12 -23.42 0.01
C TYR A 164 20.83 -24.13 -0.43
N PHE A 165 19.67 -23.47 -0.45
CA PHE A 165 18.45 -24.07 -0.99
C PHE A 165 18.55 -24.27 -2.51
N TRP A 166 19.11 -23.29 -3.22
CA TRP A 166 19.35 -23.41 -4.66
C TRP A 166 20.43 -24.44 -4.97
N ILE A 167 21.45 -24.55 -4.11
CA ILE A 167 22.48 -25.58 -4.22
C ILE A 167 21.87 -26.97 -4.02
N LEU A 168 21.08 -27.18 -2.98
CA LEU A 168 20.40 -28.45 -2.72
C LEU A 168 19.41 -28.81 -3.82
N PHE A 169 18.67 -27.83 -4.34
CA PHE A 169 17.76 -28.04 -5.47
C PHE A 169 18.50 -28.45 -6.73
N SER A 170 19.64 -27.82 -7.05
CA SER A 170 20.50 -28.22 -8.16
C SER A 170 21.01 -29.66 -8.00
N ILE A 171 21.52 -30.01 -6.81
CA ILE A 171 22.02 -31.38 -6.52
C ILE A 171 20.89 -32.41 -6.70
N ALA A 172 19.66 -32.11 -6.20
CA ALA A 172 18.51 -32.99 -6.36
C ALA A 172 18.14 -33.20 -7.84
N CYS A 173 18.15 -32.12 -8.65
CA CYS A 173 17.92 -32.20 -10.09
C CYS A 173 18.97 -33.06 -10.80
N PHE A 174 20.26 -32.91 -10.46
CA PHE A 174 21.33 -33.71 -11.02
C PHE A 174 21.21 -35.21 -10.67
N LEU A 175 20.82 -35.54 -9.43
CA LEU A 175 20.57 -36.91 -9.00
C LEU A 175 19.39 -37.56 -9.75
N VAL A 176 18.31 -36.83 -9.95
CA VAL A 176 17.15 -37.30 -10.73
C VAL A 176 17.54 -37.56 -12.18
N LEU A 177 18.30 -36.66 -12.80
CA LEU A 177 18.80 -36.85 -14.17
C LEU A 177 19.75 -38.04 -14.29
N ALA A 178 20.68 -38.23 -13.35
CA ALA A 178 21.57 -39.36 -13.32
C ALA A 178 20.86 -40.71 -13.17
N LEU A 179 19.81 -40.75 -12.32
CA LEU A 179 18.94 -41.93 -12.15
C LEU A 179 18.15 -42.22 -13.43
N SER A 180 17.61 -41.22 -14.09
CA SER A 180 16.87 -41.35 -15.35
C SER A 180 17.75 -41.91 -16.45
N ILE A 181 18.98 -41.44 -16.57
CA ILE A 181 19.98 -41.95 -17.55
C ILE A 181 20.29 -43.41 -17.25
N LYS A 182 20.53 -43.78 -15.98
CA LYS A 182 20.77 -45.18 -15.61
C LYS A 182 19.62 -46.12 -15.98
N ILE A 183 18.37 -45.68 -15.74
CA ILE A 183 17.19 -46.46 -16.09
C ILE A 183 17.10 -46.66 -17.61
N VAL A 184 17.31 -45.61 -18.40
CA VAL A 184 17.30 -45.68 -19.87
C VAL A 184 18.44 -46.55 -20.41
N CYS A 185 19.65 -46.47 -19.85
CA CYS A 185 20.75 -47.35 -20.24
C CYS A 185 20.51 -48.81 -19.88
N PHE A 186 19.88 -49.09 -18.72
CA PHE A 186 19.55 -50.47 -18.31
C PHE A 186 18.44 -51.10 -19.13
N SER A 187 17.49 -50.29 -19.64
CA SER A 187 16.39 -50.75 -20.51
C SER A 187 16.85 -51.08 -21.94
N LYS A 188 18.03 -50.63 -22.38
CA LYS A 188 18.60 -50.89 -23.71
C LYS A 188 19.53 -52.14 -23.75
N VAL A 189 19.79 -52.76 -22.61
CA VAL A 189 20.68 -53.92 -22.50
C VAL A 189 19.89 -55.23 -22.30
N LYS A 190 18.58 -55.16 -22.38
CA LYS A 190 17.69 -56.32 -22.45
C LYS A 190 17.04 -56.31 -23.82
#